data_be05067b0329004ab0bac24cfca05374
#
_entry.id   be05067b0329004ab0bac24cfca05374
#
_cell.length_a   1.000
_cell.length_b   1.000
_cell.length_c   1.000
_cell.angle_alpha   90.00
_cell.angle_beta   90.00
_cell.angle_gamma   90.00
#
_symmetry.space_group_name_H-M   'P 1'
#
loop_
_entity.id
_entity.type
_entity.pdbx_description
1 polymer ?
#
loop_
_entity_poly.entity_id
_entity_poly.type
_entity_poly.pdbx_seq_one_letter_code
_entity_poly.pdbx_strand_id
1 'polypeptide(L)'
;MAQIYAALKMKMGNWLYYSVKMKMSEVASEIKFAYEVNDDKTLDTAIQREIAEGRAGTQIVNYLVKNDHRFFNSLVVAALDGNPSFSEVSIEDDPKFAFFKDKFKDTFGVLSFDDTLKTYALDGQHRLYAIKKLIDAKEATPPVGFHDETINVIFVVPADDIARDEFLKSYRRLFSSLNRHAKSTAANTNIIMDEDDRFAIVTRRLFSDFDFFKWNGHDEDPKIDTNSATPNVAKGSTAWATLVGLYKMNITLLWDLELQREHGIYSSRHLLIQTAPTDDEVENLYGYLEKIWDALLLTLPVLEADPSKKRKYVEGSDEFEDNLLFRPIGQNGILAVVARRLLNHFGVGMDSSEEEFINALKPLSMVNWNLQSDLWRDLLTVKNAQGHWAMRSEGRTEAVEKGLGIVMWLCGLEDMDEDGLEALKQGWSFLLMNSEEDRHSREENTFSELMELREQILSECF
;
A
#
# COMPACT_ATOMS: atom_id res chain seq x y z
N MET A 1 -1.23 -40.45 -19.88
CA MET A 1 -2.71 -40.53 -20.08
C MET A 1 -3.14 -39.28 -20.79
N ALA A 2 -4.08 -39.37 -21.73
CA ALA A 2 -4.66 -38.18 -22.38
C ALA A 2 -5.32 -37.28 -21.33
N GLN A 3 -5.04 -35.97 -21.37
CA GLN A 3 -5.69 -34.99 -20.51
C GLN A 3 -6.94 -34.46 -21.24
N ILE A 4 -8.05 -34.38 -20.50
CA ILE A 4 -9.37 -34.03 -21.08
C ILE A 4 -10.05 -33.01 -20.20
N TYR A 5 -10.47 -31.87 -20.79
CA TYR A 5 -11.10 -30.77 -20.09
C TYR A 5 -12.40 -30.34 -20.78
N ALA A 6 -13.41 -30.02 -19.98
CA ALA A 6 -14.53 -29.21 -20.48
C ALA A 6 -14.01 -27.78 -20.74
N ALA A 7 -14.24 -27.26 -21.92
CA ALA A 7 -13.61 -26.03 -22.37
C ALA A 7 -14.54 -25.09 -23.13
N LEU A 8 -14.34 -23.79 -22.95
CA LEU A 8 -14.88 -22.75 -23.82
C LEU A 8 -13.78 -22.32 -24.79
N LYS A 9 -14.04 -22.43 -26.09
CA LYS A 9 -13.14 -22.05 -27.17
C LYS A 9 -13.28 -20.56 -27.48
N MET A 10 -12.18 -19.88 -27.58
CA MET A 10 -12.13 -18.44 -27.85
C MET A 10 -10.97 -18.11 -28.81
N LYS A 11 -11.15 -17.00 -29.57
CA LYS A 11 -10.13 -16.48 -30.46
C LYS A 11 -9.99 -14.98 -30.30
N MET A 12 -8.75 -14.49 -30.24
CA MET A 12 -8.43 -13.07 -30.23
C MET A 12 -7.18 -12.82 -31.08
N GLY A 13 -7.33 -12.06 -32.16
CA GLY A 13 -6.26 -11.89 -33.15
C GLY A 13 -5.80 -13.25 -33.68
N ASN A 14 -4.52 -13.52 -33.57
CA ASN A 14 -3.91 -14.82 -33.99
C ASN A 14 -3.86 -15.85 -32.84
N TRP A 15 -4.44 -15.53 -31.68
CA TRP A 15 -4.43 -16.42 -30.53
C TRP A 15 -5.68 -17.26 -30.47
N LEU A 16 -5.48 -18.58 -30.42
CA LEU A 16 -6.51 -19.56 -30.05
C LEU A 16 -6.31 -19.93 -28.58
N TYR A 17 -7.38 -19.86 -27.81
CA TYR A 17 -7.29 -20.16 -26.39
C TYR A 17 -8.59 -20.76 -25.85
N TYR A 18 -8.46 -21.49 -24.74
CA TYR A 18 -9.55 -22.23 -24.11
C TYR A 18 -9.62 -21.90 -22.63
N SER A 19 -10.82 -21.55 -22.16
CA SER A 19 -11.09 -21.45 -20.72
C SER A 19 -11.55 -22.80 -20.20
N VAL A 20 -10.82 -23.34 -19.22
CA VAL A 20 -11.10 -24.65 -18.63
C VAL A 20 -11.18 -24.53 -17.10
N LYS A 21 -11.98 -25.41 -16.50
CA LYS A 21 -12.07 -25.59 -15.05
C LYS A 21 -11.04 -26.64 -14.61
N MET A 22 -10.14 -26.26 -13.68
CA MET A 22 -9.18 -27.20 -13.06
C MET A 22 -9.31 -27.17 -11.54
N LYS A 23 -9.11 -28.32 -10.89
CA LYS A 23 -8.94 -28.39 -9.44
C LYS A 23 -7.58 -27.84 -9.03
N MET A 24 -7.46 -27.35 -7.78
CA MET A 24 -6.17 -26.88 -7.25
C MET A 24 -5.11 -27.99 -7.26
N SER A 25 -5.50 -29.23 -7.01
CA SER A 25 -4.60 -30.41 -7.12
C SER A 25 -4.10 -30.66 -8.54
N GLU A 26 -4.95 -30.48 -9.57
CA GLU A 26 -4.58 -30.61 -10.97
C GLU A 26 -3.64 -29.47 -11.39
N VAL A 27 -3.96 -28.22 -11.00
CA VAL A 27 -3.11 -27.06 -11.24
C VAL A 27 -1.70 -27.29 -10.68
N ALA A 28 -1.60 -27.77 -9.45
CA ALA A 28 -0.30 -28.02 -8.82
C ALA A 28 0.53 -29.09 -9.52
N SER A 29 -0.11 -30.16 -10.01
CA SER A 29 0.58 -31.30 -10.62
C SER A 29 0.92 -31.09 -12.09
N GLU A 30 0.06 -30.38 -12.82
CA GLU A 30 0.12 -30.32 -14.28
C GLU A 30 0.80 -29.06 -14.81
N ILE A 31 0.66 -27.92 -14.11
CA ILE A 31 1.19 -26.63 -14.58
C ILE A 31 2.60 -26.40 -14.03
N LYS A 32 3.54 -26.11 -14.95
CA LYS A 32 4.92 -25.77 -14.64
C LYS A 32 5.13 -24.25 -14.60
N PHE A 33 6.23 -23.81 -14.00
CA PHE A 33 6.63 -22.42 -14.05
C PHE A 33 7.23 -22.04 -15.40
N ALA A 34 7.13 -20.77 -15.77
CA ALA A 34 7.63 -20.28 -17.06
C ALA A 34 9.14 -20.51 -17.27
N TYR A 35 9.93 -20.47 -16.22
CA TYR A 35 11.38 -20.70 -16.28
C TYR A 35 11.74 -22.14 -16.66
N GLU A 36 10.87 -23.10 -16.42
CA GLU A 36 11.09 -24.51 -16.77
C GLU A 36 11.02 -24.78 -18.30
N VAL A 37 10.72 -23.74 -19.11
CA VAL A 37 10.69 -23.82 -20.58
C VAL A 37 12.10 -23.79 -21.19
N ASN A 38 13.05 -23.12 -20.53
CA ASN A 38 14.40 -22.90 -21.06
C ASN A 38 15.37 -23.96 -20.55
N ASP A 39 16.26 -24.44 -21.43
CA ASP A 39 17.37 -25.33 -21.07
C ASP A 39 18.56 -24.60 -20.41
N ASP A 40 18.47 -23.26 -20.27
CA ASP A 40 19.50 -22.42 -19.63
C ASP A 40 19.29 -22.31 -18.12
N LYS A 41 19.93 -23.20 -17.39
CA LYS A 41 19.83 -23.34 -15.93
C LYS A 41 20.23 -22.09 -15.13
N THR A 42 20.99 -21.16 -15.70
CA THR A 42 21.41 -19.93 -15.01
C THR A 42 20.32 -18.89 -14.95
N LEU A 43 19.60 -18.71 -16.04
CA LEU A 43 18.45 -17.80 -16.13
C LEU A 43 17.27 -18.34 -15.30
N ASP A 44 17.03 -19.64 -15.39
CA ASP A 44 15.99 -20.34 -14.64
C ASP A 44 16.17 -20.18 -13.13
N THR A 45 17.41 -20.28 -12.65
CA THR A 45 17.74 -20.12 -11.20
C THR A 45 17.45 -18.69 -10.71
N ALA A 46 17.71 -17.68 -11.53
CA ALA A 46 17.44 -16.28 -11.17
C ALA A 46 15.92 -16.00 -11.10
N ILE A 47 15.14 -16.46 -12.09
CA ILE A 47 13.69 -16.32 -12.10
C ILE A 47 13.04 -17.13 -10.95
N GLN A 48 13.54 -18.32 -10.67
CA GLN A 48 13.08 -19.15 -9.57
C GLN A 48 13.31 -18.48 -8.21
N ARG A 49 14.46 -17.84 -8.00
CA ARG A 49 14.73 -17.05 -6.80
C ARG A 49 13.76 -15.89 -6.65
N GLU A 50 13.52 -15.14 -7.71
CA GLU A 50 12.59 -14.00 -7.69
C GLU A 50 11.18 -14.41 -7.29
N ILE A 51 10.69 -15.57 -7.77
CA ILE A 51 9.39 -16.13 -7.39
C ILE A 51 9.40 -16.66 -5.96
N ALA A 52 10.44 -17.40 -5.56
CA ALA A 52 10.54 -18.04 -4.24
C ALA A 52 10.84 -17.04 -3.10
N GLU A 53 11.72 -16.06 -3.34
CA GLU A 53 12.12 -15.04 -2.37
C GLU A 53 11.15 -13.85 -2.35
N GLY A 54 10.27 -13.73 -3.34
CA GLY A 54 9.28 -12.67 -3.42
C GLY A 54 8.29 -12.73 -2.26
N ARG A 55 8.16 -11.61 -1.52
CA ARG A 55 7.13 -11.44 -0.46
C ARG A 55 5.73 -11.84 -0.94
N ALA A 56 5.45 -11.68 -2.24
CA ALA A 56 4.18 -12.01 -2.87
C ALA A 56 3.77 -13.49 -2.68
N GLY A 57 4.70 -14.45 -2.79
CA GLY A 57 4.37 -15.88 -2.64
C GLY A 57 3.87 -16.22 -1.23
N THR A 58 4.54 -15.72 -0.19
CA THR A 58 4.14 -15.95 1.21
C THR A 58 2.85 -15.21 1.56
N GLN A 59 2.65 -14.01 1.00
CA GLN A 59 1.44 -13.22 1.20
C GLN A 59 0.21 -13.94 0.63
N ILE A 60 0.33 -14.48 -0.58
CA ILE A 60 -0.76 -15.21 -1.24
C ILE A 60 -1.08 -16.53 -0.48
N VAL A 61 -0.07 -17.22 0.03
CA VAL A 61 -0.30 -18.42 0.89
C VAL A 61 -1.11 -18.03 2.13
N ASN A 62 -0.72 -16.95 2.82
CA ASN A 62 -1.45 -16.47 4.00
C ASN A 62 -2.89 -16.04 3.66
N TYR A 63 -3.09 -15.34 2.55
CA TYR A 63 -4.41 -14.98 2.06
C TYR A 63 -5.29 -16.22 1.84
N LEU A 64 -4.75 -17.24 1.16
CA LEU A 64 -5.50 -18.49 0.90
C LEU A 64 -5.86 -19.26 2.16
N VAL A 65 -5.00 -19.24 3.18
CA VAL A 65 -5.22 -19.98 4.43
C VAL A 65 -6.20 -19.26 5.35
N LYS A 66 -6.15 -17.93 5.41
CA LYS A 66 -6.84 -17.14 6.43
C LYS A 66 -8.14 -16.49 5.97
N ASN A 67 -8.39 -16.43 4.66
CA ASN A 67 -9.55 -15.76 4.12
C ASN A 67 -10.54 -16.79 3.55
N ASP A 68 -11.73 -16.88 4.15
CA ASP A 68 -12.80 -17.77 3.67
C ASP A 68 -13.45 -17.27 2.38
N HIS A 69 -13.34 -15.96 2.10
CA HIS A 69 -13.77 -15.33 0.84
C HIS A 69 -12.68 -15.31 -0.23
N ARG A 70 -11.68 -16.20 -0.11
CA ARG A 70 -10.57 -16.29 -1.06
C ARG A 70 -11.04 -16.49 -2.49
N PHE A 71 -10.48 -15.72 -3.40
CA PHE A 71 -10.78 -15.78 -4.82
C PHE A 71 -9.53 -15.48 -5.64
N PHE A 72 -9.35 -16.20 -6.73
CA PHE A 72 -8.31 -15.95 -7.70
C PHE A 72 -8.88 -15.68 -9.08
N ASN A 73 -8.26 -14.71 -9.78
CA ASN A 73 -8.39 -14.59 -11.24
C ASN A 73 -7.81 -15.82 -11.94
N SER A 74 -8.13 -15.99 -13.22
CA SER A 74 -7.61 -17.08 -14.06
C SER A 74 -6.08 -17.12 -14.10
N LEU A 75 -5.53 -18.33 -14.17
CA LEU A 75 -4.16 -18.50 -14.62
C LEU A 75 -4.15 -18.51 -16.15
N VAL A 76 -3.12 -17.90 -16.77
CA VAL A 76 -2.90 -18.00 -18.21
C VAL A 76 -1.71 -18.95 -18.45
N VAL A 77 -1.93 -19.99 -19.21
CA VAL A 77 -1.02 -21.13 -19.36
C VAL A 77 -0.78 -21.39 -20.86
N ALA A 78 0.47 -21.52 -21.26
CA ALA A 78 0.79 -22.03 -22.59
C ALA A 78 0.75 -23.56 -22.59
N ALA A 79 0.07 -24.12 -23.55
CA ALA A 79 0.14 -25.55 -23.88
C ALA A 79 1.13 -25.76 -25.01
N LEU A 80 2.26 -26.40 -24.69
CA LEU A 80 3.27 -26.79 -25.68
C LEU A 80 3.19 -28.29 -25.93
N ASP A 81 3.36 -28.70 -27.17
CA ASP A 81 3.19 -30.10 -27.59
C ASP A 81 1.75 -30.62 -27.30
N GLY A 82 1.52 -31.89 -27.09
CA GLY A 82 0.25 -32.45 -26.65
C GLY A 82 -0.85 -32.58 -27.70
N ASN A 83 -0.62 -32.18 -28.97
CA ASN A 83 -1.57 -32.30 -30.09
C ASN A 83 -3.01 -31.87 -29.68
N PRO A 84 -3.25 -30.60 -29.40
CA PRO A 84 -4.55 -30.12 -28.91
C PRO A 84 -5.66 -30.48 -29.92
N SER A 85 -6.73 -31.09 -29.41
CA SER A 85 -7.91 -31.42 -30.20
C SER A 85 -9.15 -30.93 -29.46
N PHE A 86 -10.01 -30.20 -30.17
CA PHE A 86 -11.26 -29.70 -29.60
C PHE A 86 -12.45 -30.38 -30.29
N SER A 87 -13.26 -31.05 -29.52
CA SER A 87 -14.51 -31.67 -29.93
C SER A 87 -15.69 -30.88 -29.41
N GLU A 88 -16.43 -30.23 -30.30
CA GLU A 88 -17.63 -29.48 -29.94
C GLU A 88 -18.70 -30.41 -29.34
N VAL A 89 -19.35 -29.95 -28.29
CA VAL A 89 -20.55 -30.58 -27.74
C VAL A 89 -21.76 -29.88 -28.35
N SER A 90 -22.46 -30.58 -29.25
CA SER A 90 -23.69 -30.05 -29.86
C SER A 90 -24.81 -30.08 -28.82
N ILE A 91 -25.52 -28.96 -28.72
CA ILE A 91 -26.74 -28.82 -27.93
C ILE A 91 -27.99 -28.68 -28.82
N GLU A 92 -27.81 -28.86 -30.14
CA GLU A 92 -28.86 -28.64 -31.15
C GLU A 92 -30.06 -29.58 -30.98
N ASP A 93 -29.79 -30.76 -30.42
CA ASP A 93 -30.81 -31.78 -30.21
C ASP A 93 -31.72 -31.53 -28.98
N ASP A 94 -31.37 -30.57 -28.10
CA ASP A 94 -32.22 -30.20 -26.98
C ASP A 94 -33.18 -29.05 -27.40
N PRO A 95 -34.50 -29.29 -27.38
CA PRO A 95 -35.49 -28.27 -27.77
C PRO A 95 -35.38 -26.97 -26.96
N LYS A 96 -34.84 -27.01 -25.74
CA LYS A 96 -34.66 -25.82 -24.89
C LYS A 96 -33.61 -24.87 -25.46
N PHE A 97 -32.63 -25.38 -26.19
CA PHE A 97 -31.48 -24.62 -26.70
C PHE A 97 -31.52 -24.40 -28.21
N ALA A 98 -32.52 -24.97 -28.91
CA ALA A 98 -32.62 -24.89 -30.38
C ALA A 98 -32.59 -23.44 -30.92
N PHE A 99 -33.13 -22.46 -30.16
CA PHE A 99 -33.10 -21.04 -30.52
C PHE A 99 -31.71 -20.40 -30.44
N PHE A 100 -30.78 -21.02 -29.73
CA PHE A 100 -29.45 -20.48 -29.45
C PHE A 100 -28.33 -21.23 -30.18
N LYS A 101 -28.67 -22.15 -31.06
CA LYS A 101 -27.70 -23.00 -31.76
C LYS A 101 -26.54 -22.23 -32.39
N ASP A 102 -26.85 -21.16 -33.12
CA ASP A 102 -25.83 -20.34 -33.80
C ASP A 102 -24.94 -19.57 -32.80
N LYS A 103 -25.47 -19.26 -31.60
CA LYS A 103 -24.73 -18.59 -30.55
C LYS A 103 -23.74 -19.52 -29.83
N PHE A 104 -24.06 -20.80 -29.77
CA PHE A 104 -23.24 -21.81 -29.07
C PHE A 104 -22.32 -22.59 -30.04
N LYS A 105 -22.51 -22.44 -31.35
CA LYS A 105 -21.69 -23.09 -32.35
C LYS A 105 -20.21 -22.78 -32.13
N ASP A 106 -19.36 -23.83 -32.14
CA ASP A 106 -17.90 -23.75 -31.94
C ASP A 106 -17.50 -23.03 -30.63
N THR A 107 -18.38 -23.04 -29.61
CA THR A 107 -18.15 -22.28 -28.37
C THR A 107 -17.69 -23.15 -27.22
N PHE A 108 -18.38 -24.28 -26.96
CA PHE A 108 -18.00 -25.17 -25.86
C PHE A 108 -17.91 -26.60 -26.30
N GLY A 109 -17.04 -27.33 -25.60
CA GLY A 109 -16.78 -28.71 -25.97
C GLY A 109 -15.76 -29.34 -25.04
N VAL A 110 -15.10 -30.35 -25.55
CA VAL A 110 -14.05 -31.11 -24.89
C VAL A 110 -12.72 -30.80 -25.55
N LEU A 111 -11.81 -30.23 -24.79
CA LEU A 111 -10.41 -30.07 -25.17
C LEU A 111 -9.62 -31.27 -24.68
N SER A 112 -8.91 -31.92 -25.57
CA SER A 112 -8.07 -33.07 -25.24
C SER A 112 -6.63 -32.85 -25.70
N PHE A 113 -5.71 -33.43 -24.94
CA PHE A 113 -4.28 -33.44 -25.26
C PHE A 113 -3.77 -34.86 -25.08
N ASP A 114 -2.74 -35.20 -25.82
CA ASP A 114 -2.00 -36.44 -25.62
C ASP A 114 -1.00 -36.30 -24.42
N ASP A 115 -0.27 -37.38 -24.13
CA ASP A 115 0.67 -37.44 -23.00
C ASP A 115 2.00 -36.70 -23.25
N THR A 116 2.18 -36.05 -24.38
CA THR A 116 3.33 -35.18 -24.66
C THR A 116 3.11 -33.71 -24.19
N LEU A 117 1.91 -33.39 -23.73
CA LEU A 117 1.55 -32.06 -23.28
C LEU A 117 2.53 -31.52 -22.22
N LYS A 118 2.98 -30.29 -22.43
CA LYS A 118 3.75 -29.48 -21.47
C LYS A 118 3.06 -28.16 -21.27
N THR A 119 2.77 -27.83 -20.02
CA THR A 119 2.04 -26.62 -19.65
C THR A 119 2.89 -25.69 -18.82
N TYR A 120 2.92 -24.42 -19.18
CA TYR A 120 3.75 -23.41 -18.50
C TYR A 120 2.94 -22.14 -18.20
N ALA A 121 3.01 -21.65 -16.97
CA ALA A 121 2.31 -20.44 -16.56
C ALA A 121 2.88 -19.21 -17.28
N LEU A 122 2.03 -18.50 -18.03
CA LEU A 122 2.31 -17.20 -18.64
C LEU A 122 2.03 -16.03 -17.66
N ASP A 123 0.88 -16.11 -17.02
CA ASP A 123 0.48 -15.20 -15.93
C ASP A 123 0.00 -15.98 -14.73
N GLY A 124 0.19 -15.42 -13.56
CA GLY A 124 -0.21 -16.02 -12.29
C GLY A 124 0.85 -16.92 -11.65
N GLN A 125 2.15 -16.75 -11.94
CA GLN A 125 3.21 -17.59 -11.38
C GLN A 125 3.26 -17.56 -9.84
N HIS A 126 3.02 -16.40 -9.21
CA HIS A 126 2.93 -16.30 -7.74
C HIS A 126 1.71 -17.04 -7.18
N ARG A 127 0.59 -17.04 -7.90
CA ARG A 127 -0.61 -17.82 -7.56
C ARG A 127 -0.34 -19.32 -7.69
N LEU A 128 0.29 -19.73 -8.78
CA LEU A 128 0.73 -21.11 -8.98
C LEU A 128 1.69 -21.57 -7.88
N TYR A 129 2.64 -20.73 -7.50
CA TYR A 129 3.56 -21.02 -6.39
C TYR A 129 2.81 -21.27 -5.08
N ALA A 130 1.87 -20.40 -4.73
CA ALA A 130 1.07 -20.53 -3.52
C ALA A 130 0.19 -21.80 -3.53
N ILE A 131 -0.43 -22.11 -4.67
CA ILE A 131 -1.22 -23.35 -4.85
C ILE A 131 -0.31 -24.58 -4.64
N LYS A 132 0.85 -24.64 -5.30
CA LYS A 132 1.79 -25.76 -5.15
C LYS A 132 2.25 -25.93 -3.70
N LYS A 133 2.61 -24.84 -3.01
CA LYS A 133 3.01 -24.89 -1.59
C LYS A 133 1.93 -25.46 -0.69
N LEU A 134 0.66 -25.08 -0.91
CA LEU A 134 -0.46 -25.57 -0.11
C LEU A 134 -0.79 -27.02 -0.43
N ILE A 135 -0.71 -27.44 -1.70
CA ILE A 135 -0.95 -28.84 -2.07
C ILE A 135 0.15 -29.76 -1.53
N ASP A 136 1.42 -29.32 -1.57
CA ASP A 136 2.55 -30.04 -0.99
C ASP A 136 2.50 -30.11 0.57
N ALA A 137 1.73 -29.25 1.21
CA ALA A 137 1.48 -29.18 2.65
C ALA A 137 2.73 -29.20 3.57
N LYS A 138 3.91 -28.82 3.03
CA LYS A 138 5.17 -28.87 3.78
C LYS A 138 5.38 -27.68 4.71
N GLU A 139 4.89 -26.51 4.34
CA GLU A 139 5.14 -25.25 5.03
C GLU A 139 3.88 -24.58 5.61
N ALA A 140 2.70 -24.95 5.10
CA ALA A 140 1.42 -24.44 5.58
C ALA A 140 0.33 -25.51 5.43
N THR A 141 -0.62 -25.56 6.38
CA THR A 141 -1.76 -26.45 6.31
C THR A 141 -2.80 -25.88 5.37
N PRO A 142 -3.20 -26.57 4.30
CA PRO A 142 -4.22 -26.09 3.39
C PRO A 142 -5.59 -26.03 4.09
N PRO A 143 -6.49 -25.12 3.70
CA PRO A 143 -7.88 -25.14 4.14
C PRO A 143 -8.58 -26.45 3.81
N VAL A 144 -9.59 -26.80 4.58
CA VAL A 144 -10.38 -28.01 4.35
C VAL A 144 -11.03 -27.96 2.97
N GLY A 145 -10.83 -28.99 2.17
CA GLY A 145 -11.38 -29.08 0.81
C GLY A 145 -10.60 -28.33 -0.27
N PHE A 146 -9.51 -27.64 0.06
CA PHE A 146 -8.71 -26.83 -0.88
C PHE A 146 -8.27 -27.60 -2.13
N HIS A 147 -7.94 -28.89 -2.00
CA HIS A 147 -7.54 -29.76 -3.12
C HIS A 147 -8.60 -29.85 -4.22
N ASP A 148 -9.88 -29.83 -3.84
CA ASP A 148 -11.03 -29.94 -4.73
C ASP A 148 -11.62 -28.59 -5.15
N GLU A 149 -11.17 -27.49 -4.56
CA GLU A 149 -11.54 -26.16 -5.04
C GLU A 149 -11.07 -25.98 -6.48
N THR A 150 -11.79 -25.17 -7.25
CA THR A 150 -11.55 -25.04 -8.68
C THR A 150 -11.24 -23.61 -9.08
N ILE A 151 -10.36 -23.49 -10.06
CA ILE A 151 -9.96 -22.24 -10.67
C ILE A 151 -10.15 -22.28 -12.17
N ASN A 152 -10.38 -21.13 -12.78
CA ASN A 152 -10.36 -21.01 -14.22
C ASN A 152 -8.90 -20.92 -14.73
N VAL A 153 -8.57 -21.76 -15.72
CA VAL A 153 -7.27 -21.76 -16.39
C VAL A 153 -7.50 -21.47 -17.89
N ILE A 154 -6.78 -20.52 -18.43
CA ILE A 154 -6.82 -20.15 -19.84
C ILE A 154 -5.65 -20.81 -20.54
N PHE A 155 -5.90 -21.87 -21.28
CA PHE A 155 -4.89 -22.50 -22.12
C PHE A 155 -4.75 -21.74 -23.44
N VAL A 156 -3.54 -21.22 -23.70
CA VAL A 156 -3.15 -20.69 -25.00
C VAL A 156 -2.47 -21.80 -25.79
N VAL A 157 -3.00 -22.12 -26.95
CA VAL A 157 -2.48 -23.20 -27.81
C VAL A 157 -1.94 -22.62 -29.11
N PRO A 158 -0.97 -23.31 -29.79
CA PRO A 158 -0.57 -22.94 -31.13
C PRO A 158 -1.75 -23.07 -32.10
N ALA A 159 -1.84 -22.19 -33.08
CA ALA A 159 -2.74 -22.41 -34.21
C ALA A 159 -2.18 -23.53 -35.08
N ASP A 160 -3.06 -24.26 -35.77
CA ASP A 160 -2.75 -25.50 -36.45
C ASP A 160 -1.57 -25.42 -37.47
N ASP A 161 -1.23 -24.21 -37.93
CA ASP A 161 -0.21 -24.00 -39.01
C ASP A 161 1.07 -23.28 -38.52
N ILE A 162 1.26 -23.09 -37.18
CA ILE A 162 2.43 -22.36 -36.68
C ILE A 162 3.55 -23.32 -36.28
N ALA A 163 4.75 -23.09 -36.83
CA ALA A 163 5.95 -23.83 -36.44
C ALA A 163 6.28 -23.59 -34.94
N ARG A 164 6.79 -24.65 -34.28
CA ARG A 164 7.11 -24.60 -32.82
C ARG A 164 7.98 -23.42 -32.43
N ASP A 165 9.03 -23.10 -33.18
CA ASP A 165 9.94 -21.99 -32.90
C ASP A 165 9.27 -20.63 -33.02
N GLU A 166 8.32 -20.48 -33.92
CA GLU A 166 7.53 -19.28 -34.09
C GLU A 166 6.52 -19.13 -32.94
N PHE A 167 5.90 -20.23 -32.52
CA PHE A 167 5.04 -20.23 -31.35
C PHE A 167 5.82 -19.86 -30.09
N LEU A 168 7.02 -20.38 -29.87
CA LEU A 168 7.86 -20.02 -28.73
C LEU A 168 8.26 -18.52 -28.73
N LYS A 169 8.50 -17.92 -29.90
CA LYS A 169 8.71 -16.46 -30.00
C LYS A 169 7.46 -15.68 -29.63
N SER A 170 6.32 -16.11 -30.13
CA SER A 170 5.03 -15.50 -29.85
C SER A 170 4.66 -15.65 -28.36
N TYR A 171 4.93 -16.80 -27.76
CA TYR A 171 4.82 -17.08 -26.33
C TYR A 171 5.63 -16.07 -25.49
N ARG A 172 6.92 -15.86 -25.81
CA ARG A 172 7.75 -14.89 -25.08
C ARG A 172 7.20 -13.46 -25.20
N ARG A 173 6.67 -13.09 -26.36
CA ARG A 173 6.01 -11.78 -26.56
C ARG A 173 4.73 -11.67 -25.71
N LEU A 174 3.91 -12.70 -25.67
CA LEU A 174 2.69 -12.72 -24.87
C LEU A 174 3.01 -12.63 -23.37
N PHE A 175 3.99 -13.42 -22.90
CA PHE A 175 4.51 -13.37 -21.53
C PHE A 175 4.98 -11.96 -21.17
N SER A 176 5.82 -11.35 -21.99
CA SER A 176 6.31 -9.99 -21.78
C SER A 176 5.18 -8.96 -21.78
N SER A 177 4.19 -9.11 -22.66
CA SER A 177 3.04 -8.21 -22.75
C SER A 177 2.13 -8.29 -21.53
N LEU A 178 1.78 -9.50 -21.09
CA LEU A 178 0.94 -9.71 -19.90
C LEU A 178 1.60 -9.13 -18.65
N ASN A 179 2.91 -9.36 -18.48
CA ASN A 179 3.61 -8.87 -17.27
C ASN A 179 3.93 -7.37 -17.33
N ARG A 180 4.21 -6.81 -18.52
CA ARG A 180 4.52 -5.38 -18.68
C ARG A 180 3.31 -4.47 -18.46
N HIS A 181 2.12 -4.92 -18.79
CA HIS A 181 0.89 -4.15 -18.71
C HIS A 181 0.05 -4.48 -17.47
N ALA A 182 0.51 -5.36 -16.60
CA ALA A 182 -0.07 -5.58 -15.29
C ALA A 182 0.16 -4.33 -14.42
N LYS A 183 -0.76 -3.36 -14.51
CA LYS A 183 -0.75 -2.20 -13.61
C LYS A 183 -1.28 -2.64 -12.24
N SER A 184 -0.53 -2.35 -11.19
CA SER A 184 -1.08 -2.39 -9.84
C SER A 184 -2.26 -1.41 -9.74
N THR A 185 -3.31 -1.79 -9.05
CA THR A 185 -4.44 -0.89 -8.75
C THR A 185 -3.89 0.36 -8.06
N ALA A 186 -4.43 1.54 -8.39
CA ALA A 186 -4.01 2.77 -7.76
C ALA A 186 -4.26 2.73 -6.24
N ALA A 187 -3.35 3.33 -5.46
CA ALA A 187 -3.40 3.24 -4.00
C ALA A 187 -4.71 3.76 -3.41
N ASN A 188 -5.26 4.86 -3.95
CA ASN A 188 -6.56 5.40 -3.54
C ASN A 188 -7.71 4.42 -3.84
N THR A 189 -7.69 3.75 -5.00
CA THR A 189 -8.69 2.74 -5.35
C THR A 189 -8.63 1.55 -4.39
N ASN A 190 -7.43 1.10 -4.01
CA ASN A 190 -7.27 0.02 -3.03
C ASN A 190 -7.89 0.44 -1.69
N ILE A 191 -7.60 1.64 -1.19
CA ILE A 191 -8.20 2.14 0.07
C ILE A 191 -9.73 2.19 -0.01
N ILE A 192 -10.30 2.56 -1.18
CA ILE A 192 -11.76 2.63 -1.36
C ILE A 192 -12.41 1.25 -1.40
N MET A 193 -11.74 0.25 -1.96
CA MET A 193 -12.34 -1.06 -2.31
C MET A 193 -11.94 -2.19 -1.36
N ASP A 194 -10.90 -2.02 -0.55
CA ASP A 194 -10.37 -3.08 0.29
C ASP A 194 -11.21 -3.25 1.57
N GLU A 195 -11.80 -4.43 1.75
CA GLU A 195 -12.61 -4.81 2.92
C GLU A 195 -11.84 -5.74 3.88
N ASP A 196 -10.61 -6.10 3.55
CA ASP A 196 -9.73 -6.90 4.39
C ASP A 196 -8.73 -6.00 5.16
N ASP A 197 -8.42 -4.81 4.62
CA ASP A 197 -7.55 -3.83 5.26
C ASP A 197 -8.30 -2.98 6.29
N ARG A 198 -8.11 -3.30 7.57
CA ARG A 198 -8.76 -2.58 8.68
C ARG A 198 -8.41 -1.09 8.74
N PHE A 199 -7.21 -0.71 8.32
CA PHE A 199 -6.82 0.72 8.26
C PHE A 199 -7.53 1.45 7.12
N ALA A 200 -7.77 0.76 5.99
CA ALA A 200 -8.56 1.30 4.89
C ALA A 200 -10.02 1.49 5.32
N ILE A 201 -10.60 0.48 5.99
CA ILE A 201 -11.98 0.53 6.49
C ILE A 201 -12.18 1.71 7.45
N VAL A 202 -11.34 1.83 8.49
CA VAL A 202 -11.48 2.93 9.46
C VAL A 202 -11.16 4.30 8.85
N THR A 203 -10.29 4.37 7.84
CA THR A 203 -10.01 5.62 7.12
C THR A 203 -11.21 6.05 6.28
N ARG A 204 -11.88 5.13 5.57
CA ARG A 204 -13.13 5.44 4.85
C ARG A 204 -14.22 5.90 5.79
N ARG A 205 -14.36 5.24 6.95
CA ARG A 205 -15.34 5.61 7.95
C ARG A 205 -15.05 7.00 8.53
N LEU A 206 -13.78 7.30 8.85
CA LEU A 206 -13.38 8.63 9.30
C LEU A 206 -13.70 9.70 8.24
N PHE A 207 -13.46 9.41 6.95
CA PHE A 207 -13.82 10.31 5.86
C PHE A 207 -15.34 10.51 5.72
N SER A 208 -16.15 9.51 6.05
CA SER A 208 -17.61 9.57 5.93
C SER A 208 -18.30 10.20 7.13
N ASP A 209 -17.81 9.93 8.34
CA ASP A 209 -18.54 10.17 9.59
C ASP A 209 -17.93 11.30 10.44
N PHE A 210 -16.61 11.51 10.37
CA PHE A 210 -15.93 12.50 11.20
C PHE A 210 -16.06 13.91 10.62
N ASP A 211 -16.63 14.84 11.37
CA ASP A 211 -17.05 16.16 10.87
C ASP A 211 -15.93 16.96 10.19
N PHE A 212 -14.70 16.90 10.67
CA PHE A 212 -13.57 17.61 10.06
C PHE A 212 -13.25 17.12 8.64
N PHE A 213 -13.37 15.82 8.37
CA PHE A 213 -13.06 15.23 7.06
C PHE A 213 -14.28 15.06 6.17
N LYS A 214 -15.46 15.04 6.76
CA LYS A 214 -16.72 14.79 6.08
C LYS A 214 -17.02 15.87 5.06
N TRP A 215 -17.28 15.43 3.84
CA TRP A 215 -17.77 16.30 2.80
C TRP A 215 -19.31 16.31 2.79
N ASN A 216 -19.90 17.47 3.02
CA ASN A 216 -21.35 17.67 3.10
C ASN A 216 -22.03 17.96 1.76
N GLY A 217 -21.30 17.88 0.63
CA GLY A 217 -21.88 17.97 -0.72
C GLY A 217 -22.29 19.39 -1.14
N HIS A 218 -22.01 20.41 -0.34
CA HIS A 218 -22.32 21.81 -0.64
C HIS A 218 -21.04 22.62 -0.82
N ASP A 219 -21.00 23.43 -1.86
CA ASP A 219 -20.10 24.52 -2.29
C ASP A 219 -18.63 24.62 -1.74
N GLU A 220 -18.22 23.83 -0.79
CA GLU A 220 -16.85 23.76 -0.28
C GLU A 220 -16.14 22.54 -0.85
N ASP A 221 -14.92 22.75 -1.29
CA ASP A 221 -14.04 21.66 -1.72
C ASP A 221 -13.77 20.69 -0.56
N PRO A 222 -13.77 19.37 -0.80
CA PRO A 222 -13.57 18.40 0.26
C PRO A 222 -12.20 18.58 0.93
N LYS A 223 -12.13 18.46 2.26
CA LYS A 223 -10.87 18.47 3.02
C LYS A 223 -9.91 17.35 2.58
N ILE A 224 -10.43 16.28 2.01
CA ILE A 224 -9.67 15.10 1.55
C ILE A 224 -9.86 14.91 0.05
N ASP A 225 -8.76 14.95 -0.72
CA ASP A 225 -8.74 14.61 -2.14
C ASP A 225 -8.70 13.08 -2.30
N THR A 226 -9.80 12.52 -2.79
CA THR A 226 -9.95 11.06 -3.04
C THR A 226 -9.42 10.62 -4.40
N ASN A 227 -9.08 11.55 -5.30
CA ASN A 227 -8.68 11.22 -6.67
C ASN A 227 -7.17 10.97 -6.81
N SER A 228 -6.37 11.48 -5.88
CA SER A 228 -4.92 11.33 -5.92
C SER A 228 -4.48 9.93 -5.49
N ALA A 229 -3.66 9.28 -6.32
CA ALA A 229 -3.03 7.99 -6.00
C ALA A 229 -1.78 8.13 -5.10
N THR A 230 -1.42 9.34 -4.70
CA THR A 230 -0.24 9.64 -3.86
C THR A 230 -0.64 10.51 -2.66
N PRO A 231 0.19 10.59 -1.61
CA PRO A 231 -0.08 11.49 -0.49
C PRO A 231 0.07 12.97 -0.85
N ASN A 232 0.59 13.30 -2.03
CA ASN A 232 0.82 14.69 -2.43
C ASN A 232 -0.47 15.35 -2.91
N VAL A 233 -0.82 16.46 -2.28
CA VAL A 233 -1.94 17.30 -2.70
C VAL A 233 -1.52 18.14 -3.91
N ALA A 234 -2.40 18.25 -4.91
CA ALA A 234 -2.14 19.02 -6.12
C ALA A 234 -1.92 20.50 -5.79
N LYS A 235 -1.09 21.17 -6.59
CA LYS A 235 -0.84 22.62 -6.42
C LYS A 235 -2.15 23.39 -6.62
N GLY A 236 -2.48 24.24 -5.65
CA GLY A 236 -3.71 25.04 -5.67
C GLY A 236 -4.96 24.31 -5.17
N SER A 237 -4.86 23.06 -4.76
CA SER A 237 -5.97 22.35 -4.12
C SER A 237 -6.26 22.91 -2.72
N THR A 238 -7.53 23.00 -2.39
CA THR A 238 -8.06 23.40 -1.07
C THR A 238 -8.13 22.21 -0.11
N ALA A 239 -7.93 20.97 -0.59
CA ALA A 239 -7.93 19.79 0.27
C ALA A 239 -6.77 19.85 1.29
N TRP A 240 -7.02 19.48 2.54
CA TRP A 240 -5.99 19.41 3.58
C TRP A 240 -5.00 18.26 3.34
N ALA A 241 -5.49 17.10 2.91
CA ALA A 241 -4.68 15.94 2.56
C ALA A 241 -5.32 15.16 1.39
N THR A 242 -4.64 14.13 0.91
CA THR A 242 -5.24 13.11 0.04
C THR A 242 -5.72 11.93 0.88
N LEU A 243 -6.63 11.09 0.32
CA LEU A 243 -7.06 9.86 0.98
C LEU A 243 -5.87 8.94 1.29
N VAL A 244 -4.89 8.87 0.37
CA VAL A 244 -3.64 8.12 0.58
C VAL A 244 -2.79 8.73 1.70
N GLY A 245 -2.76 10.06 1.84
CA GLY A 245 -2.10 10.76 2.93
C GLY A 245 -2.75 10.46 4.27
N LEU A 246 -4.07 10.61 4.36
CA LEU A 246 -4.85 10.30 5.57
C LEU A 246 -4.68 8.83 5.99
N TYR A 247 -4.80 7.90 5.06
CA TYR A 247 -4.58 6.46 5.31
C TYR A 247 -3.20 6.18 5.91
N LYS A 248 -2.14 6.81 5.38
CA LYS A 248 -0.79 6.65 5.93
C LYS A 248 -0.66 7.20 7.35
N MET A 249 -1.27 8.36 7.63
CA MET A 249 -1.31 8.92 8.98
C MET A 249 -2.03 7.98 9.94
N ASN A 250 -3.22 7.49 9.55
CA ASN A 250 -4.01 6.58 10.37
C ASN A 250 -3.29 5.26 10.66
N ILE A 251 -2.56 4.71 9.67
CA ILE A 251 -1.69 3.56 9.94
C ILE A 251 -0.65 3.89 11.01
N THR A 252 0.01 5.04 10.93
CA THR A 252 1.03 5.42 11.91
C THR A 252 0.43 5.63 13.29
N LEU A 253 -0.74 6.26 13.38
CA LEU A 253 -1.44 6.52 14.63
C LEU A 253 -1.98 5.24 15.29
N LEU A 254 -2.42 4.26 14.50
CA LEU A 254 -3.00 3.02 15.00
C LEU A 254 -1.97 1.88 15.15
N TRP A 255 -0.86 1.95 14.41
CA TRP A 255 0.15 0.90 14.43
C TRP A 255 0.99 0.95 15.68
N ASP A 256 0.80 -0.05 16.54
CA ASP A 256 1.57 -0.23 17.76
C ASP A 256 1.77 -1.72 18.06
N LEU A 257 2.89 -2.05 18.67
CA LEU A 257 3.17 -3.39 19.17
C LEU A 257 2.22 -3.79 20.30
N GLU A 258 1.73 -2.83 21.09
CA GLU A 258 0.76 -3.08 22.17
C GLU A 258 -0.63 -3.34 21.62
N LEU A 259 -1.08 -2.61 20.62
CA LEU A 259 -2.32 -2.88 19.91
C LEU A 259 -2.31 -4.29 19.29
N GLN A 260 -1.16 -4.75 18.84
CA GLN A 260 -0.97 -6.12 18.38
C GLN A 260 -1.06 -7.15 19.52
N ARG A 261 -0.59 -6.82 20.71
CA ARG A 261 -0.65 -7.69 21.88
C ARG A 261 -2.06 -7.81 22.45
N GLU A 262 -2.80 -6.71 22.56
CA GLU A 262 -4.19 -6.70 23.04
C GLU A 262 -5.11 -7.54 22.17
N HIS A 263 -4.94 -7.47 20.85
CA HIS A 263 -5.74 -8.25 19.91
C HIS A 263 -5.20 -9.64 19.62
N GLY A 264 -4.01 -9.99 20.14
CA GLY A 264 -3.45 -11.35 20.15
C GLY A 264 -3.23 -12.00 18.77
N ILE A 265 -3.40 -11.24 17.67
CA ILE A 265 -3.66 -11.84 16.37
C ILE A 265 -2.44 -11.76 15.44
N TYR A 266 -1.58 -10.72 15.53
CA TYR A 266 -0.67 -10.46 14.42
C TYR A 266 0.74 -10.04 14.82
N SER A 267 1.72 -10.75 14.25
CA SER A 267 3.14 -10.44 14.39
C SER A 267 3.65 -9.37 13.40
N SER A 268 2.83 -8.97 12.43
CA SER A 268 3.23 -7.97 11.43
C SER A 268 2.03 -7.16 10.90
N ARG A 269 2.25 -5.89 10.62
CA ARG A 269 1.29 -4.98 9.96
C ARG A 269 0.65 -5.60 8.71
N HIS A 270 1.41 -6.39 7.96
CA HIS A 270 0.97 -7.01 6.73
C HIS A 270 -0.23 -7.93 6.94
N LEU A 271 -0.30 -8.60 8.10
CA LEU A 271 -1.44 -9.46 8.43
C LEU A 271 -2.70 -8.66 8.76
N LEU A 272 -2.55 -7.46 9.32
CA LEU A 272 -3.67 -6.55 9.62
C LEU A 272 -4.34 -5.98 8.37
N ILE A 273 -3.62 -5.92 7.25
CA ILE A 273 -4.16 -5.45 5.96
C ILE A 273 -4.64 -6.57 5.04
N GLN A 274 -4.55 -7.83 5.46
CA GLN A 274 -4.90 -9.00 4.64
C GLN A 274 -5.94 -9.91 5.29
N THR A 275 -6.45 -9.54 6.45
CA THR A 275 -7.45 -10.33 7.16
C THR A 275 -8.59 -9.43 7.56
N ALA A 276 -9.77 -9.71 7.03
CA ALA A 276 -10.98 -8.98 7.34
C ALA A 276 -11.17 -8.83 8.86
N PRO A 277 -11.30 -7.61 9.38
CA PRO A 277 -11.59 -7.39 10.79
C PRO A 277 -13.04 -7.76 11.10
N THR A 278 -13.32 -8.04 12.37
CA THR A 278 -14.70 -8.10 12.87
C THR A 278 -15.28 -6.70 13.00
N ASP A 279 -16.61 -6.59 13.06
CA ASP A 279 -17.29 -5.31 13.28
C ASP A 279 -16.86 -4.66 14.61
N ASP A 280 -16.67 -5.44 15.66
CA ASP A 280 -16.19 -4.96 16.97
C ASP A 280 -14.76 -4.40 16.88
N GLU A 281 -13.87 -5.05 16.14
CA GLU A 281 -12.50 -4.54 15.91
C GLU A 281 -12.52 -3.22 15.14
N VAL A 282 -13.37 -3.09 14.12
CA VAL A 282 -13.54 -1.84 13.36
C VAL A 282 -14.07 -0.73 14.25
N GLU A 283 -15.07 -1.01 15.08
CA GLU A 283 -15.68 -0.05 15.99
C GLU A 283 -14.67 0.47 17.02
N ASN A 284 -13.92 -0.44 17.64
CA ASN A 284 -12.88 -0.10 18.60
C ASN A 284 -11.76 0.75 17.99
N LEU A 285 -11.27 0.36 16.80
CA LEU A 285 -10.23 1.11 16.10
C LEU A 285 -10.71 2.48 15.64
N TYR A 286 -11.96 2.57 15.16
CA TYR A 286 -12.56 3.83 14.76
C TYR A 286 -12.70 4.78 15.97
N GLY A 287 -13.30 4.32 17.07
CA GLY A 287 -13.47 5.14 18.25
C GLY A 287 -12.14 5.61 18.88
N TYR A 288 -11.10 4.78 18.82
CA TYR A 288 -9.77 5.18 19.24
C TYR A 288 -9.17 6.25 18.31
N LEU A 289 -9.30 6.07 17.01
CA LEU A 289 -8.81 7.02 16.00
C LEU A 289 -9.57 8.35 16.07
N GLU A 290 -10.87 8.32 16.31
CA GLU A 290 -11.72 9.50 16.48
C GLU A 290 -11.21 10.35 17.66
N LYS A 291 -10.99 9.75 18.84
CA LYS A 291 -10.41 10.44 20.00
C LYS A 291 -9.05 11.08 19.70
N ILE A 292 -8.19 10.40 18.92
CA ILE A 292 -6.90 10.97 18.51
C ILE A 292 -7.10 12.21 17.63
N TRP A 293 -8.00 12.15 16.64
CA TRP A 293 -8.25 13.27 15.75
C TRP A 293 -8.93 14.45 16.45
N ASP A 294 -9.88 14.21 17.34
CA ASP A 294 -10.49 15.25 18.19
C ASP A 294 -9.43 15.95 19.03
N ALA A 295 -8.58 15.18 19.71
CA ALA A 295 -7.49 15.74 20.50
C ALA A 295 -6.46 16.51 19.65
N LEU A 296 -6.12 16.04 18.44
CA LEU A 296 -5.24 16.76 17.51
C LEU A 296 -5.86 18.09 17.05
N LEU A 297 -7.15 18.14 16.76
CA LEU A 297 -7.83 19.37 16.35
C LEU A 297 -7.89 20.38 17.48
N LEU A 298 -8.17 19.92 18.71
CA LEU A 298 -8.18 20.79 19.91
C LEU A 298 -6.78 21.30 20.24
N THR A 299 -5.76 20.46 20.09
CA THR A 299 -4.36 20.80 20.38
C THR A 299 -3.74 21.70 19.29
N LEU A 300 -4.13 21.50 18.04
CA LEU A 300 -3.60 22.19 16.87
C LEU A 300 -4.72 22.87 16.06
N PRO A 301 -5.35 23.94 16.59
CA PRO A 301 -6.46 24.62 15.90
C PRO A 301 -6.12 25.11 14.49
N VAL A 302 -4.83 25.30 14.20
CA VAL A 302 -4.34 25.68 12.85
C VAL A 302 -4.76 24.69 11.78
N LEU A 303 -5.04 23.42 12.11
CA LEU A 303 -5.49 22.40 11.17
C LEU A 303 -6.83 22.75 10.50
N GLU A 304 -7.67 23.55 11.16
CA GLU A 304 -8.95 24.02 10.63
C GLU A 304 -8.81 25.18 9.62
N ALA A 305 -7.62 25.79 9.55
CA ALA A 305 -7.36 26.88 8.62
C ALA A 305 -7.48 26.48 7.15
N ASP A 306 -7.65 27.47 6.28
CA ASP A 306 -7.70 27.29 4.82
C ASP A 306 -6.37 26.74 4.29
N PRO A 307 -6.32 25.51 3.74
CA PRO A 307 -5.09 24.91 3.26
C PRO A 307 -4.42 25.70 2.12
N SER A 308 -5.18 26.44 1.34
CA SER A 308 -4.63 27.27 0.23
C SER A 308 -3.77 28.43 0.73
N LYS A 309 -4.08 28.91 1.95
CA LYS A 309 -3.33 29.97 2.65
C LYS A 309 -2.15 29.41 3.44
N LYS A 310 -2.27 28.17 3.92
CA LYS A 310 -1.25 27.50 4.77
C LYS A 310 -0.23 26.66 3.97
N ARG A 311 -0.25 26.73 2.65
CA ARG A 311 0.75 26.10 1.76
C ARG A 311 1.55 27.10 0.92
N LYS A 312 1.44 28.36 1.22
CA LYS A 312 2.08 29.41 0.42
C LYS A 312 2.67 30.45 1.35
N TYR A 313 3.97 30.66 1.22
CA TYR A 313 4.61 31.80 1.85
C TYR A 313 4.45 33.07 0.98
N VAL A 314 4.05 34.19 1.59
CA VAL A 314 4.02 35.52 1.00
C VAL A 314 4.67 36.50 1.98
N GLU A 315 5.79 37.08 1.60
CA GLU A 315 6.55 37.98 2.46
C GLU A 315 5.71 39.20 2.87
N GLY A 316 5.68 39.46 4.18
CA GLY A 316 4.91 40.59 4.75
C GLY A 316 3.40 40.34 4.85
N SER A 317 2.93 39.12 4.68
CA SER A 317 1.52 38.77 4.84
C SER A 317 1.33 37.87 6.04
N ASP A 318 0.42 38.26 6.94
CA ASP A 318 -0.03 37.42 8.05
C ASP A 318 -1.07 36.37 7.63
N GLU A 319 -1.65 36.52 6.44
CA GLU A 319 -2.68 35.61 5.91
C GLU A 319 -2.09 34.34 5.29
N PHE A 320 -0.91 34.45 4.67
CA PHE A 320 -0.25 33.37 3.96
C PHE A 320 0.96 32.87 4.74
N GLU A 321 0.92 31.63 5.14
CA GLU A 321 1.97 30.93 5.89
C GLU A 321 2.25 29.57 5.24
N ASP A 322 3.51 29.22 5.00
CA ASP A 322 3.84 27.84 4.60
C ASP A 322 4.05 26.99 5.86
N ASN A 323 3.00 26.27 6.24
CA ASN A 323 2.95 25.49 7.48
C ASN A 323 3.17 24.00 7.19
N LEU A 324 4.04 23.39 7.96
CA LEU A 324 4.47 22.00 7.80
C LEU A 324 3.30 21.00 7.99
N LEU A 325 2.31 21.33 8.82
CA LEU A 325 1.13 20.50 9.06
C LEU A 325 0.20 20.36 7.84
N PHE A 326 0.41 21.19 6.81
CA PHE A 326 -0.29 21.12 5.53
C PHE A 326 0.53 20.47 4.42
N ARG A 327 1.69 19.91 4.77
CA ARG A 327 2.59 19.23 3.84
C ARG A 327 2.64 17.72 4.18
N PRO A 328 2.58 16.82 3.18
CA PRO A 328 2.60 15.37 3.43
C PRO A 328 3.80 14.91 4.26
N ILE A 329 4.95 15.55 4.11
CA ILE A 329 6.15 15.23 4.91
C ILE A 329 5.98 15.58 6.38
N GLY A 330 5.31 16.71 6.68
CA GLY A 330 4.96 17.09 8.05
C GLY A 330 3.88 16.19 8.63
N GLN A 331 2.82 15.93 7.87
CA GLN A 331 1.70 15.10 8.27
C GLN A 331 2.13 13.66 8.59
N ASN A 332 2.77 12.99 7.61
CA ASN A 332 3.11 11.57 7.71
C ASN A 332 4.50 11.32 8.33
N GLY A 333 5.45 12.24 8.12
CA GLY A 333 6.84 12.05 8.55
C GLY A 333 7.11 12.55 9.96
N ILE A 334 6.35 13.51 10.47
CA ILE A 334 6.60 14.14 11.78
C ILE A 334 5.37 14.07 12.67
N LEU A 335 4.25 14.72 12.30
CA LEU A 335 3.09 14.84 13.17
C LEU A 335 2.55 13.49 13.65
N ALA A 336 2.22 12.60 12.73
CA ALA A 336 1.65 11.29 13.08
C ALA A 336 2.62 10.44 13.92
N VAL A 337 3.92 10.53 13.65
CA VAL A 337 4.95 9.77 14.37
C VAL A 337 5.09 10.31 15.80
N VAL A 338 5.22 11.65 15.96
CA VAL A 338 5.37 12.27 17.29
C VAL A 338 4.10 12.10 18.11
N ALA A 339 2.91 12.31 17.52
CA ALA A 339 1.63 12.09 18.20
C ALA A 339 1.54 10.65 18.74
N ARG A 340 1.87 9.65 17.90
CA ARG A 340 1.88 8.25 18.35
C ARG A 340 2.87 8.01 19.50
N ARG A 341 4.07 8.58 19.43
CA ARG A 341 5.09 8.45 20.48
C ARG A 341 4.66 9.10 21.79
N LEU A 342 4.00 10.26 21.73
CA LEU A 342 3.44 10.94 22.90
C LEU A 342 2.35 10.11 23.57
N LEU A 343 1.39 9.58 22.81
CA LEU A 343 0.34 8.71 23.33
C LEU A 343 0.95 7.48 24.03
N ASN A 344 1.97 6.86 23.46
CA ASN A 344 2.67 5.74 24.09
C ASN A 344 3.41 6.14 25.36
N HIS A 345 4.09 7.28 25.32
CA HIS A 345 4.86 7.79 26.48
C HIS A 345 3.97 8.03 27.69
N PHE A 346 2.79 8.59 27.47
CA PHE A 346 1.81 8.85 28.53
C PHE A 346 0.89 7.66 28.84
N GLY A 347 1.06 6.51 28.17
CA GLY A 347 0.26 5.31 28.38
C GLY A 347 -1.20 5.46 27.94
N VAL A 348 -1.49 6.37 26.98
CA VAL A 348 -2.84 6.62 26.49
C VAL A 348 -3.28 5.52 25.53
N GLY A 349 -4.32 4.77 25.90
CA GLY A 349 -4.88 3.63 25.19
C GLY A 349 -6.35 3.80 24.81
N MET A 350 -6.99 2.72 24.36
CA MET A 350 -8.39 2.74 23.91
C MET A 350 -9.37 3.18 25.01
N ASP A 351 -9.11 2.80 26.26
CA ASP A 351 -9.97 3.08 27.41
C ASP A 351 -9.71 4.47 28.05
N SER A 352 -8.71 5.20 27.55
CA SER A 352 -8.38 6.53 28.05
C SER A 352 -9.47 7.55 27.75
N SER A 353 -9.62 8.54 28.64
CA SER A 353 -10.54 9.65 28.48
C SER A 353 -10.05 10.65 27.42
N GLU A 354 -10.95 11.45 26.88
CA GLU A 354 -10.62 12.53 25.92
C GLU A 354 -9.58 13.51 26.49
N GLU A 355 -9.67 13.83 27.79
CA GLU A 355 -8.74 14.72 28.47
C GLU A 355 -7.32 14.15 28.51
N GLU A 356 -7.16 12.83 28.70
CA GLU A 356 -5.84 12.17 28.66
C GLU A 356 -5.22 12.26 27.25
N PHE A 357 -6.02 12.11 26.16
CA PHE A 357 -5.54 12.32 24.80
C PHE A 357 -5.08 13.76 24.56
N ILE A 358 -5.88 14.75 24.99
CA ILE A 358 -5.53 16.18 24.83
C ILE A 358 -4.26 16.50 25.60
N ASN A 359 -4.15 16.07 26.85
CA ASN A 359 -2.98 16.32 27.69
C ASN A 359 -1.73 15.66 27.09
N ALA A 360 -1.82 14.43 26.61
CA ALA A 360 -0.70 13.73 25.97
C ALA A 360 -0.20 14.43 24.71
N LEU A 361 -1.10 15.02 23.92
CA LEU A 361 -0.75 15.68 22.66
C LEU A 361 -0.41 17.18 22.83
N LYS A 362 -0.62 17.75 24.01
CA LYS A 362 -0.35 19.17 24.31
C LYS A 362 1.05 19.65 23.90
N PRO A 363 2.15 18.88 24.05
CA PRO A 363 3.48 19.30 23.58
C PRO A 363 3.52 19.74 22.12
N LEU A 364 2.68 19.17 21.24
CA LEU A 364 2.62 19.53 19.83
C LEU A 364 2.16 20.98 19.59
N SER A 365 1.35 21.54 20.49
CA SER A 365 0.85 22.93 20.37
C SER A 365 1.95 23.97 20.54
N MET A 366 3.04 23.62 21.20
CA MET A 366 4.15 24.51 21.49
C MET A 366 5.23 24.49 20.40
N VAL A 367 5.21 23.51 19.50
CA VAL A 367 6.15 23.42 18.37
C VAL A 367 5.77 24.47 17.31
N ASN A 368 6.76 25.22 16.83
CA ASN A 368 6.56 26.14 15.71
C ASN A 368 6.55 25.37 14.37
N TRP A 369 5.37 25.23 13.76
CA TRP A 369 5.17 24.50 12.51
C TRP A 369 5.35 25.36 11.26
N ASN A 370 5.66 26.64 11.38
CA ASN A 370 5.92 27.53 10.24
C ASN A 370 7.26 27.18 9.59
N LEU A 371 7.23 26.78 8.32
CA LEU A 371 8.42 26.41 7.54
C LEU A 371 9.42 27.58 7.32
N GLN A 372 9.03 28.80 7.64
CA GLN A 372 9.91 29.97 7.62
C GLN A 372 10.60 30.25 8.95
N SER A 373 10.25 29.49 10.01
CA SER A 373 10.98 29.59 11.28
C SER A 373 12.40 29.06 11.17
N ASP A 374 13.28 29.48 12.07
CA ASP A 374 14.69 29.07 12.06
C ASP A 374 14.89 27.57 12.30
N LEU A 375 13.91 26.91 12.88
CA LEU A 375 13.87 25.44 13.02
C LEU A 375 13.85 24.73 11.66
N TRP A 376 13.03 25.19 10.71
CA TRP A 376 12.75 24.50 9.45
C TRP A 376 13.44 25.10 8.23
N ARG A 377 13.72 26.42 8.29
CA ARG A 377 14.36 27.13 7.19
C ARG A 377 15.79 26.60 6.98
N ASP A 378 16.15 26.36 5.73
CA ASP A 378 17.38 25.70 5.28
C ASP A 378 17.48 24.19 5.67
N LEU A 379 16.65 23.69 6.56
CA LEU A 379 16.49 22.26 6.82
C LEU A 379 15.50 21.62 5.81
N LEU A 380 14.22 22.01 5.89
CA LEU A 380 13.15 21.46 5.03
C LEU A 380 12.85 22.37 3.83
N THR A 381 13.13 23.66 3.90
CA THR A 381 13.00 24.61 2.81
C THR A 381 14.34 25.17 2.41
N VAL A 382 14.52 25.47 1.13
CA VAL A 382 15.74 26.08 0.57
C VAL A 382 15.38 27.16 -0.45
N LYS A 383 16.24 28.16 -0.64
CA LYS A 383 16.07 29.14 -1.72
C LYS A 383 16.40 28.50 -3.06
N ASN A 384 15.45 28.58 -4.00
CA ASN A 384 15.67 28.16 -5.39
C ASN A 384 16.56 29.20 -6.13
N ALA A 385 16.89 28.91 -7.39
CA ALA A 385 17.72 29.79 -8.22
C ALA A 385 17.14 31.22 -8.43
N GLN A 386 15.82 31.38 -8.19
CA GLN A 386 15.13 32.67 -8.27
C GLN A 386 15.04 33.38 -6.91
N GLY A 387 15.66 32.83 -5.86
CA GLY A 387 15.63 33.37 -4.51
C GLY A 387 14.34 33.11 -3.71
N HIS A 388 13.40 32.34 -4.26
CA HIS A 388 12.17 31.97 -3.57
C HIS A 388 12.35 30.71 -2.71
N TRP A 389 11.73 30.70 -1.55
CA TRP A 389 11.69 29.53 -0.68
C TRP A 389 10.88 28.39 -1.31
N ALA A 390 11.43 27.21 -1.33
CA ALA A 390 10.81 25.99 -1.84
C ALA A 390 11.18 24.80 -0.97
N MET A 391 10.35 23.77 -0.97
CA MET A 391 10.65 22.52 -0.27
C MET A 391 11.95 21.90 -0.83
N ARG A 392 12.82 21.46 0.06
CA ARG A 392 14.05 20.74 -0.28
C ARG A 392 13.74 19.49 -1.12
N SER A 393 14.46 19.30 -2.21
CA SER A 393 14.37 18.14 -3.09
C SER A 393 15.49 17.12 -2.81
N GLU A 394 16.72 17.58 -2.69
CA GLU A 394 17.90 16.76 -2.39
C GLU A 394 18.07 16.59 -0.89
N GLY A 395 18.42 15.38 -0.43
CA GLY A 395 18.57 15.08 1.00
C GLY A 395 17.30 15.22 1.83
N ARG A 396 16.11 15.21 1.19
CA ARG A 396 14.82 15.41 1.86
C ARG A 396 14.55 14.41 2.97
N THR A 397 14.85 13.13 2.74
CA THR A 397 14.62 12.07 3.73
C THR A 397 15.43 12.33 4.99
N GLU A 398 16.72 12.62 4.84
CA GLU A 398 17.60 12.96 5.95
C GLU A 398 17.15 14.23 6.69
N ALA A 399 16.74 15.27 5.96
CA ALA A 399 16.21 16.49 6.56
C ALA A 399 14.92 16.25 7.38
N VAL A 400 14.05 15.36 6.93
CA VAL A 400 12.85 14.95 7.67
C VAL A 400 13.22 14.16 8.91
N GLU A 401 14.17 13.23 8.83
CA GLU A 401 14.66 12.46 9.98
C GLU A 401 15.30 13.37 11.04
N LYS A 402 16.12 14.37 10.64
CA LYS A 402 16.66 15.37 11.58
C LYS A 402 15.57 16.23 12.21
N GLY A 403 14.60 16.71 11.41
CA GLY A 403 13.46 17.46 11.92
C GLY A 403 12.61 16.66 12.89
N LEU A 404 12.36 15.37 12.59
CA LEU A 404 11.67 14.46 13.50
C LEU A 404 12.43 14.30 14.84
N GLY A 405 13.74 14.05 14.79
CA GLY A 405 14.58 13.91 15.99
C GLY A 405 14.53 15.16 16.88
N ILE A 406 14.58 16.36 16.30
CA ILE A 406 14.46 17.61 17.06
C ILE A 406 13.07 17.73 17.72
N VAL A 407 11.99 17.44 17.00
CA VAL A 407 10.63 17.53 17.56
C VAL A 407 10.42 16.48 18.67
N MET A 408 10.96 15.25 18.49
CA MET A 408 10.91 14.22 19.52
C MET A 408 11.66 14.65 20.77
N TRP A 409 12.84 15.22 20.61
CA TRP A 409 13.61 15.77 21.75
C TRP A 409 12.90 16.95 22.41
N LEU A 410 12.38 17.92 21.64
CA LEU A 410 11.59 19.05 22.18
C LEU A 410 10.40 18.56 23.00
N CYS A 411 9.68 17.56 22.50
CA CYS A 411 8.52 16.98 23.18
C CYS A 411 8.88 16.02 24.33
N GLY A 412 10.13 15.96 24.79
CA GLY A 412 10.51 15.14 25.92
C GLY A 412 10.49 13.62 25.69
N LEU A 413 10.39 13.18 24.42
CA LEU A 413 10.33 11.76 24.04
C LEU A 413 11.68 11.09 23.98
N GLU A 414 12.75 11.88 23.87
CA GLU A 414 14.14 11.41 23.84
C GLU A 414 14.93 12.19 24.89
N ASP A 415 15.45 11.48 25.89
CA ASP A 415 16.46 12.01 26.80
C ASP A 415 17.83 11.79 26.19
N MET A 416 18.55 12.89 26.00
CA MET A 416 19.90 12.88 25.43
C MET A 416 20.90 13.37 26.48
N ASP A 417 22.01 12.67 26.59
CA ASP A 417 23.19 13.19 27.28
C ASP A 417 23.84 14.32 26.44
N GLU A 418 24.87 14.94 26.99
CA GLU A 418 25.58 16.05 26.31
C GLU A 418 26.11 15.64 24.93
N ASP A 419 26.61 14.42 24.78
CA ASP A 419 27.15 13.91 23.52
C ASP A 419 26.01 13.68 22.49
N GLY A 420 24.86 13.14 22.93
CA GLY A 420 23.69 12.95 22.10
C GLY A 420 23.08 14.27 21.63
N LEU A 421 23.00 15.28 22.50
CA LEU A 421 22.52 16.61 22.16
C LEU A 421 23.46 17.31 21.17
N GLU A 422 24.75 17.23 21.38
CA GLU A 422 25.74 17.78 20.44
C GLU A 422 25.66 17.08 19.06
N ALA A 423 25.47 15.75 19.04
CA ALA A 423 25.28 15.02 17.80
C ALA A 423 23.98 15.42 17.06
N LEU A 424 22.90 15.67 17.79
CA LEU A 424 21.63 16.18 17.22
C LEU A 424 21.84 17.57 16.62
N LYS A 425 22.47 18.47 17.35
CA LYS A 425 22.79 19.85 16.96
C LYS A 425 23.66 19.89 15.70
N GLN A 426 24.76 19.14 15.69
CA GLN A 426 25.64 19.02 14.53
C GLN A 426 24.94 18.40 13.32
N GLY A 427 24.16 17.34 13.53
CA GLY A 427 23.41 16.69 12.47
C GLY A 427 22.34 17.60 11.84
N TRP A 428 21.70 18.50 12.62
CA TRP A 428 20.78 19.49 12.12
C TRP A 428 21.52 20.62 11.38
N SER A 429 22.57 21.21 11.99
CA SER A 429 23.31 22.32 11.40
C SER A 429 24.05 21.96 10.13
N PHE A 430 24.50 20.70 10.01
CA PHE A 430 25.18 20.20 8.80
C PHE A 430 24.31 20.32 7.53
N LEU A 431 22.99 20.25 7.66
CA LEU A 431 22.07 20.39 6.54
C LEU A 431 21.71 21.82 6.19
N LEU A 432 22.11 22.81 7.00
CA LEU A 432 21.88 24.21 6.71
C LEU A 432 22.77 24.67 5.55
N MET A 433 22.18 25.32 4.54
CA MET A 433 22.87 25.72 3.31
C MET A 433 23.52 27.12 3.38
N ASN A 434 23.77 27.64 4.58
CA ASN A 434 24.36 28.95 4.81
C ASN A 434 25.90 28.91 4.87
N SER A 435 26.54 30.06 4.95
CA SER A 435 27.96 30.15 5.25
C SER A 435 28.30 29.47 6.60
N GLU A 436 29.54 29.07 6.79
CA GLU A 436 29.97 28.41 8.03
C GLU A 436 29.76 29.32 9.26
N GLU A 437 30.00 30.63 9.10
CA GLU A 437 29.79 31.64 10.14
C GLU A 437 28.29 31.83 10.46
N ASP A 438 27.45 31.96 9.44
CA ASP A 438 25.99 32.05 9.61
C ASP A 438 25.40 30.78 10.24
N ARG A 439 25.94 29.61 9.85
CA ARG A 439 25.53 28.33 10.38
C ARG A 439 25.83 28.23 11.87
N HIS A 440 27.03 28.56 12.28
CA HIS A 440 27.44 28.53 13.68
C HIS A 440 26.63 29.51 14.54
N SER A 441 26.46 30.76 14.09
CA SER A 441 25.62 31.73 14.79
C SER A 441 24.18 31.26 14.97
N ARG A 442 23.60 30.70 13.93
CA ARG A 442 22.23 30.19 13.94
C ARG A 442 22.09 28.94 14.81
N GLU A 443 23.09 28.06 14.76
CA GLU A 443 23.19 26.88 15.60
C GLU A 443 23.14 27.25 17.08
N GLU A 444 23.92 28.22 17.52
CA GLU A 444 23.93 28.66 18.91
C GLU A 444 22.61 29.36 19.31
N ASN A 445 22.15 30.35 18.54
CA ASN A 445 20.97 31.11 18.86
C ASN A 445 19.69 30.26 18.80
N THR A 446 19.49 29.54 17.70
CA THR A 446 18.29 28.69 17.53
C THR A 446 18.24 27.55 18.56
N PHE A 447 19.38 26.92 18.85
CA PHE A 447 19.42 25.86 19.85
C PHE A 447 19.20 26.37 21.27
N SER A 448 19.64 27.56 21.62
CA SER A 448 19.32 28.20 22.90
C SER A 448 17.82 28.43 23.05
N GLU A 449 17.15 28.94 22.02
CA GLU A 449 15.69 29.11 21.98
C GLU A 449 14.97 27.75 22.08
N LEU A 450 15.46 26.72 21.40
CA LEU A 450 14.89 25.37 21.48
C LEU A 450 15.09 24.73 22.86
N MET A 451 16.19 25.00 23.55
CA MET A 451 16.42 24.55 24.93
C MET A 451 15.41 25.19 25.90
N GLU A 452 15.21 26.52 25.80
CA GLU A 452 14.22 27.23 26.62
C GLU A 452 12.80 26.68 26.34
N LEU A 453 12.46 26.49 25.06
CA LEU A 453 11.17 25.91 24.66
C LEU A 453 11.00 24.49 25.23
N ARG A 454 12.03 23.65 25.18
CA ARG A 454 11.98 22.31 25.77
C ARG A 454 11.73 22.35 27.27
N GLU A 455 12.45 23.20 28.01
CA GLU A 455 12.23 23.38 29.45
C GLU A 455 10.78 23.81 29.75
N GLN A 456 10.24 24.72 28.92
CA GLN A 456 8.84 25.14 29.08
C GLN A 456 7.89 23.97 28.79
N ILE A 457 8.08 23.21 27.70
CA ILE A 457 7.26 22.04 27.37
C ILE A 457 7.30 21.02 28.51
N LEU A 458 8.49 20.71 29.03
CA LEU A 458 8.65 19.74 30.12
C LEU A 458 7.94 20.24 31.41
N SER A 459 8.01 21.53 31.73
CA SER A 459 7.36 22.07 32.90
C SER A 459 5.84 22.17 32.83
N GLU A 460 5.28 22.34 31.61
CA GLU A 460 3.83 22.55 31.40
C GLU A 460 3.07 21.27 31.00
N CYS A 461 3.77 20.25 30.47
CA CYS A 461 3.13 19.09 29.90
C CYS A 461 3.53 17.77 30.58
N PHE A 462 4.60 17.75 31.37
CA PHE A 462 5.13 16.59 32.11
C PHE A 462 5.14 16.81 33.59
#